data_9008003becf597dcd33b4c50aa4b4021
#
_entry.id   9008003becf597dcd33b4c50aa4b4021
#
_cell.length_a   1.000
_cell.length_b   1.000
_cell.length_c   1.000
_cell.angle_alpha   90.00
_cell.angle_beta   90.00
_cell.angle_gamma   90.00
#
_symmetry.space_group_name_H-M   'P 1'
#
loop_
_entity.id
_entity.type
_entity.pdbx_description
1 polymer ?
#
loop_
_entity_poly.entity_id
_entity_poly.type
_entity_poly.pdbx_seq_one_letter_code
_entity_poly.pdbx_strand_id
1 'polypeptide(L)'
;MKKIIAVVVTYNRIALLKECVHALLHQKECTDAQLDILLVDNASDDGTKEWIEEQIAHTKSHDTTPIYALHLSENTGGAGGFYHGMKWAYEHGADAIWIMDDDTIPKEDALQKLWDGMACIRKQVAPKSEIGFVSSTVLWTDGSPCEMNRQHYVGDTFSISGKDAEEDTLTIQPVDSATFVSLLFSREAVEKMGLPIKEYFIWGDDKEYTLRLSASYPCYHVKNSVVIHKMASNAGSNIVIDAIARVPRYFYAFRNDLCTAKRRGTKEVIIYFAAFFLNMLRVLLKSKDGKKLRLQTMWKGMRAGVKFAPEIEYLT
;
A
#
# COMPACT_ATOMS: atom_id res chain seq x y z
N MET A 1 24.94 7.09 -5.07
CA MET A 1 23.79 6.37 -5.64
C MET A 1 22.66 6.47 -4.63
N LYS A 2 21.42 6.74 -5.06
CA LYS A 2 20.26 6.78 -4.16
C LYS A 2 19.89 5.37 -3.73
N LYS A 3 19.28 5.24 -2.55
CA LYS A 3 18.88 3.94 -1.99
C LYS A 3 17.37 3.81 -1.99
N ILE A 4 16.86 2.81 -2.70
CA ILE A 4 15.44 2.41 -2.66
C ILE A 4 15.35 1.14 -1.83
N ILE A 5 14.46 1.10 -0.85
CA ILE A 5 14.16 -0.12 -0.10
C ILE A 5 12.75 -0.57 -0.45
N ALA A 6 12.63 -1.74 -1.07
CA ALA A 6 11.34 -2.41 -1.27
C ALA A 6 10.93 -3.10 0.04
N VAL A 7 9.78 -2.75 0.58
CA VAL A 7 9.21 -3.34 1.79
C VAL A 7 8.08 -4.27 1.40
N VAL A 8 8.25 -5.56 1.62
CA VAL A 8 7.24 -6.60 1.36
C VAL A 8 6.71 -7.13 2.68
N VAL A 9 5.40 -7.02 2.92
CA VAL A 9 4.76 -7.56 4.12
C VAL A 9 4.13 -8.90 3.81
N THR A 10 4.43 -9.92 4.63
CA THR A 10 3.90 -11.29 4.46
C THR A 10 3.34 -11.85 5.75
N TYR A 11 2.34 -12.73 5.63
CA TYR A 11 1.80 -13.54 6.72
C TYR A 11 1.18 -14.83 6.18
N ASN A 12 1.84 -15.98 6.47
CA ASN A 12 1.36 -17.33 6.09
C ASN A 12 1.02 -17.47 4.59
N ARG A 13 1.87 -16.92 3.70
CA ARG A 13 1.71 -16.97 2.24
C ARG A 13 3.04 -17.19 1.52
N ILE A 14 3.88 -18.11 2.02
CA ILE A 14 5.23 -18.37 1.50
C ILE A 14 5.29 -18.58 -0.02
N ALA A 15 4.27 -19.21 -0.62
CA ALA A 15 4.25 -19.46 -2.06
C ALA A 15 4.15 -18.17 -2.88
N LEU A 16 3.31 -17.21 -2.46
CA LEU A 16 3.15 -15.90 -3.10
C LEU A 16 4.38 -15.02 -2.84
N LEU A 17 4.91 -15.05 -1.62
CA LEU A 17 6.14 -14.34 -1.26
C LEU A 17 7.31 -14.74 -2.18
N LYS A 18 7.47 -16.03 -2.47
CA LYS A 18 8.51 -16.53 -3.38
C LYS A 18 8.40 -15.91 -4.78
N GLU A 19 7.20 -15.81 -5.31
CA GLU A 19 6.97 -15.18 -6.62
C GLU A 19 7.24 -13.67 -6.58
N CYS A 20 6.80 -12.98 -5.52
CA CYS A 20 7.07 -11.56 -5.32
C CYS A 20 8.58 -11.27 -5.25
N VAL A 21 9.31 -12.00 -4.41
CA VAL A 21 10.77 -11.83 -4.26
C VAL A 21 11.49 -12.14 -5.57
N HIS A 22 11.08 -13.20 -6.28
CA HIS A 22 11.64 -13.49 -7.60
C HIS A 22 11.46 -12.32 -8.57
N ALA A 23 10.28 -11.70 -8.62
CA ALA A 23 10.02 -10.57 -9.47
C ALA A 23 10.81 -9.31 -9.05
N LEU A 24 11.05 -9.10 -7.75
CA LEU A 24 11.88 -8.01 -7.23
C LEU A 24 13.37 -8.19 -7.57
N LEU A 25 13.89 -9.41 -7.50
CA LEU A 25 15.28 -9.71 -7.87
C LEU A 25 15.54 -9.56 -9.39
N HIS A 26 14.48 -9.53 -10.20
CA HIS A 26 14.58 -9.36 -11.66
C HIS A 26 14.12 -7.97 -12.13
N GLN A 27 14.06 -6.98 -11.22
CA GLN A 27 13.82 -5.61 -11.64
C GLN A 27 14.98 -5.07 -12.47
N LYS A 28 14.65 -4.30 -13.51
CA LYS A 28 15.67 -3.54 -14.26
C LYS A 28 16.34 -2.53 -13.36
N GLU A 29 17.65 -2.37 -13.55
CA GLU A 29 18.44 -1.42 -12.79
C GLU A 29 17.95 0.04 -13.01
N CYS A 30 17.89 0.78 -11.94
CA CYS A 30 17.68 2.22 -11.99
C CYS A 30 19.03 2.93 -12.17
N THR A 31 19.14 3.86 -13.10
CA THR A 31 20.41 4.49 -13.52
C THR A 31 21.19 5.13 -12.36
N ASP A 32 20.51 5.64 -11.35
CA ASP A 32 21.10 6.42 -10.24
C ASP A 32 20.64 5.93 -8.85
N ALA A 33 19.97 4.79 -8.78
CA ALA A 33 19.49 4.21 -7.53
C ALA A 33 19.79 2.71 -7.47
N GLN A 34 20.00 2.23 -6.23
CA GLN A 34 20.15 0.82 -5.90
C GLN A 34 18.90 0.34 -5.18
N LEU A 35 18.46 -0.87 -5.51
CA LEU A 35 17.37 -1.56 -4.83
C LEU A 35 17.92 -2.47 -3.74
N ASP A 36 17.38 -2.32 -2.52
CA ASP A 36 17.47 -3.30 -1.45
C ASP A 36 16.06 -3.84 -1.15
N ILE A 37 15.93 -5.04 -0.63
CA ILE A 37 14.64 -5.69 -0.32
C ILE A 37 14.56 -5.95 1.18
N LEU A 38 13.50 -5.49 1.83
CA LEU A 38 13.15 -5.83 3.20
C LEU A 38 11.90 -6.72 3.20
N LEU A 39 12.02 -7.91 3.75
CA LEU A 39 10.92 -8.85 3.97
C LEU A 39 10.45 -8.73 5.41
N VAL A 40 9.21 -8.26 5.61
CA VAL A 40 8.58 -8.16 6.93
C VAL A 40 7.70 -9.38 7.14
N ASP A 41 8.19 -10.32 7.90
CA ASP A 41 7.44 -11.51 8.32
C ASP A 41 6.61 -11.20 9.55
N ASN A 42 5.31 -11.16 9.36
CA ASN A 42 4.33 -10.75 10.39
C ASN A 42 3.94 -11.94 11.30
N ALA A 43 4.94 -12.68 11.80
CA ALA A 43 4.83 -13.88 12.62
C ALA A 43 4.19 -15.07 11.89
N SER A 44 4.70 -15.46 10.74
CA SER A 44 4.27 -16.64 9.99
C SER A 44 4.69 -17.94 10.66
N ASP A 45 3.92 -19.02 10.44
CA ASP A 45 4.16 -20.39 10.94
C ASP A 45 4.18 -21.45 9.81
N ASP A 46 4.26 -20.99 8.53
CA ASP A 46 4.23 -21.84 7.33
C ASP A 46 5.61 -22.12 6.71
N GLY A 47 6.72 -21.86 7.44
CA GLY A 47 8.09 -21.99 6.96
C GLY A 47 8.63 -20.74 6.26
N THR A 48 7.89 -19.63 6.31
CA THR A 48 8.30 -18.35 5.71
C THR A 48 9.63 -17.84 6.30
N LYS A 49 9.79 -17.93 7.62
CA LYS A 49 11.01 -17.45 8.31
C LYS A 49 12.26 -18.18 7.82
N GLU A 50 12.24 -19.49 7.83
CA GLU A 50 13.37 -20.33 7.41
C GLU A 50 13.75 -20.03 5.96
N TRP A 51 12.74 -19.93 5.09
CA TRP A 51 12.98 -19.59 3.69
C TRP A 51 13.60 -18.20 3.51
N ILE A 52 13.16 -17.19 4.27
CA ILE A 52 13.73 -15.83 4.21
C ILE A 52 15.21 -15.86 4.60
N GLU A 53 15.57 -16.56 5.66
CA GLU A 53 16.96 -16.69 6.11
C GLU A 53 17.86 -17.39 5.05
N GLU A 54 17.33 -18.40 4.35
CA GLU A 54 18.01 -19.02 3.22
C GLU A 54 18.27 -18.02 2.08
N GLN A 55 17.27 -17.16 1.74
CA GLN A 55 17.45 -16.13 0.70
C GLN A 55 18.52 -15.09 1.10
N ILE A 56 18.54 -14.65 2.35
CA ILE A 56 19.56 -13.72 2.85
C ILE A 56 20.96 -14.33 2.75
N ALA A 57 21.13 -15.60 3.10
CA ALA A 57 22.39 -16.29 2.98
C ALA A 57 22.86 -16.40 1.52
N HIS A 58 21.91 -16.69 0.62
CA HIS A 58 22.16 -16.80 -0.81
C HIS A 58 22.62 -15.46 -1.43
N THR A 59 21.91 -14.35 -1.17
CA THR A 59 22.25 -13.04 -1.75
C THR A 59 23.61 -12.54 -1.27
N LYS A 60 23.97 -12.76 -0.01
CA LYS A 60 25.30 -12.42 0.54
C LYS A 60 26.45 -13.14 -0.14
N SER A 61 26.23 -14.38 -0.61
CA SER A 61 27.28 -15.19 -1.24
C SER A 61 27.47 -14.88 -2.73
N HIS A 62 26.51 -14.21 -3.39
CA HIS A 62 26.52 -14.04 -4.85
C HIS A 62 26.56 -12.56 -5.31
N ASP A 63 26.72 -11.62 -4.40
CA ASP A 63 26.77 -10.16 -4.68
C ASP A 63 25.58 -9.67 -5.52
N THR A 64 24.38 -10.15 -5.16
CA THR A 64 23.11 -9.78 -5.80
C THR A 64 22.38 -8.73 -4.94
N THR A 65 21.19 -8.29 -5.39
CA THR A 65 20.33 -7.36 -4.65
C THR A 65 20.20 -7.78 -3.18
N PRO A 66 20.59 -6.94 -2.21
CA PRO A 66 20.56 -7.30 -0.79
C PRO A 66 19.13 -7.56 -0.30
N ILE A 67 18.97 -8.65 0.45
CA ILE A 67 17.73 -8.99 1.15
C ILE A 67 17.96 -8.87 2.66
N TYR A 68 17.03 -8.22 3.34
CA TYR A 68 16.95 -8.08 4.79
C TYR A 68 15.65 -8.67 5.30
N ALA A 69 15.61 -9.06 6.57
CA ALA A 69 14.41 -9.56 7.24
C ALA A 69 14.08 -8.74 8.47
N LEU A 70 12.79 -8.60 8.72
CA LEU A 70 12.23 -8.12 9.97
C LEU A 70 11.14 -9.13 10.41
N HIS A 71 11.48 -9.98 11.38
CA HIS A 71 10.55 -10.94 11.96
C HIS A 71 9.81 -10.33 13.14
N LEU A 72 8.50 -10.15 13.04
CA LEU A 72 7.68 -9.66 14.14
C LEU A 72 7.34 -10.82 15.08
N SER A 73 7.17 -10.53 16.36
CA SER A 73 6.84 -11.52 17.38
C SER A 73 5.37 -11.96 17.39
N GLU A 74 4.50 -11.16 16.76
CA GLU A 74 3.06 -11.41 16.66
C GLU A 74 2.51 -10.81 15.36
N ASN A 75 1.36 -11.29 14.91
CA ASN A 75 0.66 -10.74 13.76
C ASN A 75 0.03 -9.37 14.11
N THR A 76 0.63 -8.31 13.61
CA THR A 76 0.19 -6.92 13.80
C THR A 76 -0.75 -6.42 12.69
N GLY A 77 -1.19 -7.32 11.81
CA GLY A 77 -1.96 -6.98 10.60
C GLY A 77 -1.11 -6.31 9.52
N GLY A 78 -1.70 -6.07 8.35
CA GLY A 78 -1.01 -5.38 7.26
C GLY A 78 -0.53 -3.98 7.66
N ALA A 79 -1.37 -3.22 8.37
CA ALA A 79 -1.02 -1.89 8.85
C ALA A 79 0.23 -1.86 9.75
N GLY A 80 0.34 -2.82 10.67
CA GLY A 80 1.52 -2.96 11.53
C GLY A 80 2.75 -3.41 10.76
N GLY A 81 2.59 -4.35 9.81
CA GLY A 81 3.69 -4.79 8.95
C GLY A 81 4.28 -3.63 8.15
N PHE A 82 3.45 -2.83 7.48
CA PHE A 82 3.91 -1.65 6.73
C PHE A 82 4.51 -0.59 7.65
N TYR A 83 3.91 -0.34 8.82
CA TYR A 83 4.49 0.59 9.81
C TYR A 83 5.93 0.17 10.18
N HIS A 84 6.14 -1.08 10.59
CA HIS A 84 7.45 -1.57 11.01
C HIS A 84 8.45 -1.60 9.85
N GLY A 85 8.01 -2.01 8.66
CA GLY A 85 8.84 -2.06 7.46
C GLY A 85 9.28 -0.67 6.99
N MET A 86 8.37 0.30 6.94
CA MET A 86 8.69 1.67 6.54
C MET A 86 9.60 2.35 7.57
N LYS A 87 9.37 2.11 8.88
CA LYS A 87 10.25 2.60 9.95
C LYS A 87 11.67 2.06 9.77
N TRP A 88 11.80 0.75 9.61
CA TRP A 88 13.09 0.11 9.39
C TRP A 88 13.80 0.67 8.13
N ALA A 89 13.08 0.79 7.02
CA ALA A 89 13.64 1.33 5.78
C ALA A 89 14.15 2.78 5.94
N TYR A 90 13.39 3.62 6.64
CA TYR A 90 13.81 4.99 6.96
C TYR A 90 15.08 5.01 7.81
N GLU A 91 15.13 4.23 8.90
CA GLU A 91 16.27 4.13 9.82
C GLU A 91 17.54 3.58 9.14
N HIS A 92 17.36 2.75 8.08
CA HIS A 92 18.47 2.20 7.28
C HIS A 92 18.83 3.04 6.05
N GLY A 93 18.40 4.30 6.02
CA GLY A 93 18.88 5.30 5.06
C GLY A 93 18.24 5.21 3.68
N ALA A 94 17.01 4.68 3.54
CA ALA A 94 16.27 4.74 2.29
C ALA A 94 16.06 6.19 1.84
N ASP A 95 16.37 6.51 0.58
CA ASP A 95 15.98 7.77 -0.08
C ASP A 95 14.54 7.70 -0.60
N ALA A 96 14.07 6.49 -0.92
CA ALA A 96 12.68 6.20 -1.25
C ALA A 96 12.29 4.81 -0.74
N ILE A 97 11.01 4.63 -0.41
CA ILE A 97 10.47 3.38 0.16
C ILE A 97 9.38 2.87 -0.77
N TRP A 98 9.58 1.67 -1.35
CA TRP A 98 8.64 1.02 -2.23
C TRP A 98 7.89 -0.08 -1.50
N ILE A 99 6.62 0.09 -1.20
CA ILE A 99 5.85 -0.87 -0.41
C ILE A 99 4.90 -1.71 -1.24
N MET A 100 4.70 -2.96 -0.82
CA MET A 100 3.75 -3.89 -1.43
C MET A 100 3.41 -5.07 -0.53
N ASP A 101 2.28 -5.74 -0.82
CA ASP A 101 1.93 -7.04 -0.26
C ASP A 101 2.71 -8.18 -0.96
N ASP A 102 2.82 -9.34 -0.30
CA ASP A 102 3.52 -10.54 -0.79
C ASP A 102 2.89 -11.19 -2.04
N ASP A 103 1.66 -10.81 -2.41
CA ASP A 103 0.97 -11.27 -3.62
C ASP A 103 1.01 -10.24 -4.78
N THR A 104 1.87 -9.23 -4.64
CA THR A 104 2.15 -8.24 -5.69
C THR A 104 3.35 -8.68 -6.52
N ILE A 105 3.15 -8.85 -7.82
CA ILE A 105 4.19 -9.27 -8.77
C ILE A 105 4.50 -8.11 -9.71
N PRO A 106 5.56 -7.33 -9.46
CA PRO A 106 5.94 -6.23 -10.34
C PRO A 106 6.49 -6.75 -11.67
N LYS A 107 6.14 -6.05 -12.77
CA LYS A 107 6.84 -6.27 -14.05
C LYS A 107 8.29 -5.82 -13.93
N GLU A 108 9.17 -6.35 -14.76
CA GLU A 108 10.63 -6.14 -14.67
C GLU A 108 11.08 -4.67 -14.73
N ASP A 109 10.27 -3.78 -15.30
CA ASP A 109 10.53 -2.34 -15.42
C ASP A 109 9.67 -1.48 -14.49
N ALA A 110 8.92 -2.10 -13.57
CA ALA A 110 7.95 -1.39 -12.73
C ALA A 110 8.64 -0.37 -11.81
N LEU A 111 9.72 -0.75 -11.13
CA LEU A 111 10.47 0.14 -10.26
C LEU A 111 11.14 1.27 -11.06
N GLN A 112 11.80 0.94 -12.17
CA GLN A 112 12.45 1.93 -13.02
C GLN A 112 11.46 3.01 -13.45
N LYS A 113 10.26 2.62 -13.90
CA LYS A 113 9.21 3.57 -14.32
C LYS A 113 8.67 4.41 -13.17
N LEU A 114 8.53 3.85 -11.96
CA LEU A 114 8.16 4.66 -10.78
C LEU A 114 9.24 5.67 -10.44
N TRP A 115 10.50 5.24 -10.43
CA TRP A 115 11.64 6.08 -10.07
C TRP A 115 11.85 7.21 -11.08
N ASP A 116 11.84 6.90 -12.37
CA ASP A 116 11.95 7.87 -13.45
C ASP A 116 10.73 8.80 -13.48
N GLY A 117 9.54 8.27 -13.25
CA GLY A 117 8.32 9.05 -13.12
C GLY A 117 8.41 10.08 -11.99
N MET A 118 8.83 9.67 -10.80
CA MET A 118 9.02 10.58 -9.66
C MET A 118 10.05 11.68 -9.99
N ALA A 119 11.18 11.33 -10.59
CA ALA A 119 12.22 12.28 -10.97
C ALA A 119 11.75 13.27 -12.06
N CYS A 120 11.09 12.77 -13.10
CA CYS A 120 10.56 13.60 -14.20
C CYS A 120 9.43 14.53 -13.75
N ILE A 121 8.52 14.04 -12.90
CA ILE A 121 7.45 14.86 -12.30
C ILE A 121 8.07 15.97 -11.45
N ARG A 122 9.04 15.67 -10.60
CA ARG A 122 9.74 16.67 -9.79
C ARG A 122 10.40 17.74 -10.67
N LYS A 123 11.00 17.36 -11.78
CA LYS A 123 11.67 18.29 -12.68
C LYS A 123 10.70 19.13 -13.53
N GLN A 124 9.65 18.54 -14.08
CA GLN A 124 8.82 19.15 -15.13
C GLN A 124 7.49 19.70 -14.62
N VAL A 125 6.90 19.09 -13.56
CA VAL A 125 5.54 19.39 -13.10
C VAL A 125 5.54 20.10 -11.75
N ALA A 126 6.35 19.63 -10.81
CA ALA A 126 6.37 20.12 -9.43
C ALA A 126 7.79 20.53 -8.96
N PRO A 127 8.50 21.45 -9.64
CA PRO A 127 9.92 21.73 -9.37
C PRO A 127 10.19 22.38 -8.00
N LYS A 128 9.13 22.87 -7.34
CA LYS A 128 9.23 23.50 -6.01
C LYS A 128 8.65 22.65 -4.88
N SER A 129 8.19 21.45 -5.19
CA SER A 129 7.52 20.59 -4.23
C SER A 129 8.18 19.21 -4.20
N GLU A 130 8.31 18.64 -3.04
CA GLU A 130 8.59 17.22 -2.91
C GLU A 130 7.37 16.40 -3.34
N ILE A 131 7.60 15.18 -3.84
CA ILE A 131 6.53 14.27 -4.24
C ILE A 131 6.19 13.37 -3.04
N GLY A 132 4.92 13.28 -2.70
CA GLY A 132 4.47 12.42 -1.60
C GLY A 132 4.67 10.96 -1.92
N PHE A 133 4.03 10.50 -2.99
CA PHE A 133 4.20 9.15 -3.54
C PHE A 133 3.90 9.11 -5.03
N VAL A 134 4.38 8.05 -5.66
CA VAL A 134 3.92 7.59 -6.97
C VAL A 134 3.42 6.15 -6.88
N SER A 135 2.39 5.79 -7.66
CA SER A 135 1.75 4.48 -7.67
C SER A 135 1.83 3.80 -9.03
N SER A 136 1.84 2.47 -9.04
CA SER A 136 1.76 1.66 -10.26
C SER A 136 0.31 1.37 -10.67
N THR A 137 0.12 1.02 -11.94
CA THR A 137 -1.10 0.35 -12.43
C THR A 137 -1.16 -1.06 -11.86
N VAL A 138 -2.25 -1.38 -11.19
CA VAL A 138 -2.47 -2.69 -10.60
C VAL A 138 -3.43 -3.48 -11.48
N LEU A 139 -2.96 -4.60 -12.04
CA LEU A 139 -3.76 -5.53 -12.81
C LEU A 139 -4.04 -6.80 -12.01
N TRP A 140 -5.15 -7.44 -12.27
CA TRP A 140 -5.42 -8.78 -11.80
C TRP A 140 -4.77 -9.83 -12.70
N THR A 141 -4.80 -11.09 -12.30
CA THR A 141 -4.11 -12.21 -12.98
C THR A 141 -4.54 -12.44 -14.44
N ASP A 142 -5.73 -11.97 -14.83
CA ASP A 142 -6.23 -12.05 -16.21
C ASP A 142 -5.87 -10.82 -17.06
N GLY A 143 -5.13 -9.86 -16.49
CA GLY A 143 -4.75 -8.61 -17.14
C GLY A 143 -5.80 -7.50 -17.05
N SER A 144 -6.95 -7.74 -16.44
CA SER A 144 -7.95 -6.70 -16.18
C SER A 144 -7.50 -5.79 -15.01
N PRO A 145 -8.00 -4.54 -14.94
CA PRO A 145 -7.74 -3.67 -13.80
C PRO A 145 -8.21 -4.33 -12.50
N CYS A 146 -7.38 -4.24 -11.45
CA CYS A 146 -7.72 -4.77 -10.14
C CYS A 146 -8.76 -3.88 -9.44
N GLU A 147 -9.97 -4.39 -9.21
CA GLU A 147 -11.10 -3.63 -8.67
C GLU A 147 -10.88 -3.13 -7.23
N MET A 148 -10.09 -3.84 -6.42
CA MET A 148 -9.78 -3.42 -5.06
C MET A 148 -8.72 -2.32 -4.99
N ASN A 149 -7.90 -2.17 -6.03
CA ASN A 149 -6.71 -1.33 -6.00
C ASN A 149 -6.81 -0.14 -6.97
N ARG A 150 -8.01 0.40 -7.13
CA ARG A 150 -8.21 1.61 -7.93
C ARG A 150 -7.78 2.83 -7.14
N GLN A 151 -6.94 3.65 -7.77
CA GLN A 151 -6.56 4.96 -7.26
C GLN A 151 -7.77 5.92 -7.33
N HIS A 152 -7.80 6.91 -6.45
CA HIS A 152 -8.75 8.02 -6.57
C HIS A 152 -8.06 9.19 -7.29
N TYR A 153 -8.53 9.46 -8.51
CA TYR A 153 -7.95 10.48 -9.39
C TYR A 153 -8.54 11.86 -9.08
N VAL A 154 -7.68 12.90 -9.07
CA VAL A 154 -8.07 14.29 -8.75
C VAL A 154 -7.71 15.28 -9.85
N GLY A 155 -7.25 14.80 -11.00
CA GLY A 155 -6.89 15.62 -12.15
C GLY A 155 -6.82 14.83 -13.44
N ASP A 156 -6.56 15.54 -14.53
CA ASP A 156 -6.47 14.97 -15.87
C ASP A 156 -5.16 14.19 -16.06
N THR A 157 -5.21 13.22 -16.97
CA THR A 157 -4.03 12.50 -17.44
C THR A 157 -3.20 13.38 -18.35
N PHE A 158 -1.87 13.37 -18.19
CA PHE A 158 -0.93 14.05 -19.05
C PHE A 158 0.29 13.18 -19.32
N SER A 159 1.07 13.55 -20.33
CA SER A 159 2.29 12.87 -20.71
C SER A 159 3.51 13.73 -20.41
N ILE A 160 4.59 13.08 -19.93
CA ILE A 160 5.89 13.71 -19.71
C ILE A 160 6.98 12.90 -20.43
N SER A 161 8.03 13.57 -20.90
CA SER A 161 9.18 12.87 -21.45
C SER A 161 9.96 12.16 -20.36
N GLY A 162 10.29 10.88 -20.57
CA GLY A 162 11.18 10.12 -19.71
C GLY A 162 12.63 10.60 -19.73
N LYS A 163 13.54 9.89 -19.04
CA LYS A 163 14.96 10.28 -18.96
C LYS A 163 15.74 10.07 -20.28
N ASP A 164 15.43 9.04 -21.02
CA ASP A 164 16.31 8.48 -22.05
C ASP A 164 15.87 8.73 -23.51
N ALA A 165 15.19 9.83 -23.83
CA ALA A 165 14.83 10.25 -25.17
C ALA A 165 13.35 10.13 -25.56
N GLU A 166 13.00 10.61 -26.73
CA GLU A 166 11.65 10.80 -27.28
C GLU A 166 10.77 9.52 -27.34
N GLU A 167 11.32 8.34 -27.12
CA GLU A 167 10.59 7.05 -27.13
C GLU A 167 10.01 6.64 -25.78
N ASP A 168 10.43 7.22 -24.64
CA ASP A 168 9.98 6.80 -23.30
C ASP A 168 9.03 7.84 -22.67
N THR A 169 7.86 7.97 -23.26
CA THR A 169 6.80 8.85 -22.74
C THR A 169 6.10 8.19 -21.56
N LEU A 170 6.13 8.84 -20.39
CA LEU A 170 5.39 8.43 -19.20
C LEU A 170 4.01 9.09 -19.17
N THR A 171 3.00 8.28 -18.92
CA THR A 171 1.61 8.74 -18.73
C THR A 171 1.32 8.88 -17.24
N ILE A 172 1.03 10.09 -16.81
CA ILE A 172 0.90 10.48 -15.41
C ILE A 172 -0.52 10.99 -15.14
N GLN A 173 -1.04 10.68 -13.95
CA GLN A 173 -2.31 11.22 -13.49
C GLN A 173 -2.25 11.58 -11.99
N PRO A 174 -2.69 12.79 -11.57
CA PRO A 174 -2.74 13.15 -10.16
C PRO A 174 -3.73 12.29 -9.39
N VAL A 175 -3.34 11.90 -8.15
CA VAL A 175 -4.16 11.09 -7.24
C VAL A 175 -4.12 11.68 -5.83
N ASP A 176 -5.18 11.49 -5.05
CA ASP A 176 -5.18 11.80 -3.62
C ASP A 176 -5.14 10.56 -2.73
N SER A 177 -5.54 9.39 -3.25
CA SER A 177 -5.41 8.15 -2.51
C SER A 177 -5.14 6.94 -3.42
N ALA A 178 -4.44 5.95 -2.85
CA ALA A 178 -4.12 4.67 -3.47
C ALA A 178 -3.99 3.59 -2.38
N THR A 179 -4.03 2.32 -2.79
CA THR A 179 -3.84 1.17 -1.89
C THR A 179 -2.36 0.81 -1.77
N PHE A 180 -1.96 0.14 -0.68
CA PHE A 180 -0.58 -0.29 -0.43
C PHE A 180 -0.12 -1.45 -1.33
N VAL A 181 -0.46 -1.34 -2.61
CA VAL A 181 -0.02 -2.27 -3.67
C VAL A 181 0.83 -1.48 -4.65
N SER A 182 2.14 -1.56 -4.51
CA SER A 182 3.15 -0.83 -5.31
C SER A 182 3.05 0.70 -5.23
N LEU A 183 3.40 1.25 -4.06
CA LEU A 183 3.58 2.68 -3.85
C LEU A 183 5.05 2.98 -3.53
N LEU A 184 5.62 3.94 -4.24
CA LEU A 184 6.96 4.48 -3.98
C LEU A 184 6.83 5.84 -3.30
N PHE A 185 7.24 5.92 -2.03
CA PHE A 185 7.23 7.13 -1.21
C PHE A 185 8.59 7.82 -1.21
N SER A 186 8.61 9.14 -1.21
CA SER A 186 9.85 9.88 -0.94
C SER A 186 10.18 9.86 0.55
N ARG A 187 11.48 9.81 0.89
CA ARG A 187 11.95 9.87 2.28
C ARG A 187 11.42 11.11 2.99
N GLU A 188 11.49 12.28 2.34
CA GLU A 188 11.06 13.54 2.94
C GLU A 188 9.58 13.54 3.32
N ALA A 189 8.73 13.00 2.45
CA ALA A 189 7.31 12.92 2.74
C ALA A 189 7.01 11.97 3.92
N VAL A 190 7.69 10.83 4.00
CA VAL A 190 7.56 9.90 5.14
C VAL A 190 8.04 10.53 6.43
N GLU A 191 9.17 11.24 6.41
CA GLU A 191 9.72 11.94 7.58
C GLU A 191 8.75 12.98 8.14
N LYS A 192 8.22 13.85 7.26
CA LYS A 192 7.35 14.96 7.68
C LYS A 192 5.93 14.54 8.02
N MET A 193 5.41 13.53 7.34
CA MET A 193 4.02 13.08 7.54
C MET A 193 3.89 11.94 8.55
N GLY A 194 5.03 11.38 9.01
CA GLY A 194 5.07 10.25 9.93
C GLY A 194 4.72 8.92 9.27
N LEU A 195 4.64 7.88 10.07
CA LEU A 195 4.40 6.50 9.64
C LEU A 195 2.90 6.17 9.50
N PRO A 196 2.52 5.10 8.78
CA PRO A 196 1.17 4.56 8.81
C PRO A 196 0.71 4.22 10.24
N ILE A 197 -0.58 4.30 10.50
CA ILE A 197 -1.16 4.00 11.82
C ILE A 197 -1.23 2.48 12.02
N LYS A 198 -0.32 1.90 12.78
CA LYS A 198 -0.23 0.44 13.03
C LYS A 198 -1.49 -0.14 13.69
N GLU A 199 -2.15 0.65 14.56
CA GLU A 199 -3.36 0.24 15.29
C GLU A 199 -4.57 0.02 14.38
N TYR A 200 -4.48 0.41 13.09
CA TYR A 200 -5.52 0.08 12.11
C TYR A 200 -5.63 -1.42 11.88
N PHE A 201 -4.56 -2.15 12.05
CA PHE A 201 -4.45 -3.59 11.90
C PHE A 201 -4.70 -4.06 10.45
N ILE A 202 -5.89 -3.82 9.92
CA ILE A 202 -6.24 -4.14 8.52
C ILE A 202 -7.33 -3.20 8.01
N TRP A 203 -7.25 -2.82 6.73
CA TRP A 203 -8.15 -1.96 5.98
C TRP A 203 -8.22 -0.50 6.45
N GLY A 204 -8.06 0.38 5.51
CA GLY A 204 -8.14 1.83 5.68
C GLY A 204 -6.85 2.51 6.12
N ASP A 205 -5.81 1.76 6.44
CA ASP A 205 -4.44 2.24 6.69
C ASP A 205 -3.85 2.90 5.43
N ASP A 206 -3.99 2.25 4.29
CA ASP A 206 -3.62 2.76 2.97
C ASP A 206 -4.34 4.08 2.63
N LYS A 207 -5.65 4.11 2.80
CA LYS A 207 -6.48 5.28 2.55
C LYS A 207 -6.14 6.44 3.49
N GLU A 208 -5.99 6.19 4.80
CA GLU A 208 -5.62 7.22 5.76
C GLU A 208 -4.26 7.82 5.42
N TYR A 209 -3.27 6.95 5.19
CA TYR A 209 -1.89 7.38 4.96
C TYR A 209 -1.75 8.17 3.66
N THR A 210 -2.29 7.66 2.56
CA THR A 210 -2.20 8.34 1.25
C THR A 210 -2.98 9.66 1.21
N LEU A 211 -4.17 9.72 1.83
CA LEU A 211 -4.94 10.97 1.98
C LEU A 211 -4.22 12.00 2.87
N ARG A 212 -3.49 11.56 3.90
CA ARG A 212 -2.69 12.43 4.76
C ARG A 212 -1.49 13.01 4.01
N LEU A 213 -0.79 12.17 3.22
CA LEU A 213 0.31 12.62 2.37
C LEU A 213 -0.17 13.59 1.29
N SER A 214 -1.24 13.27 0.58
CA SER A 214 -1.74 14.09 -0.54
C SER A 214 -2.31 15.44 -0.10
N ALA A 215 -2.65 15.61 1.17
CA ALA A 215 -3.03 16.90 1.74
C ALA A 215 -1.87 17.90 1.80
N SER A 216 -0.61 17.43 1.78
CA SER A 216 0.59 18.26 1.91
C SER A 216 1.54 18.15 0.72
N TYR A 217 1.47 17.07 -0.04
CA TYR A 217 2.37 16.78 -1.16
C TYR A 217 1.59 16.34 -2.39
N PRO A 218 2.02 16.75 -3.61
CA PRO A 218 1.46 16.21 -4.84
C PRO A 218 1.79 14.72 -4.94
N CYS A 219 0.80 13.93 -5.36
CA CYS A 219 0.90 12.48 -5.50
C CYS A 219 0.37 12.07 -6.88
N TYR A 220 0.96 11.03 -7.48
CA TYR A 220 0.68 10.69 -8.86
C TYR A 220 0.61 9.20 -9.11
N HIS A 221 -0.15 8.82 -10.12
CA HIS A 221 -0.16 7.50 -10.72
C HIS A 221 0.71 7.51 -11.99
N VAL A 222 1.70 6.64 -12.05
CA VAL A 222 2.56 6.39 -13.22
C VAL A 222 1.98 5.19 -13.96
N LYS A 223 1.17 5.45 -15.00
CA LYS A 223 0.39 4.40 -15.69
C LYS A 223 1.26 3.34 -16.38
N ASN A 224 2.47 3.71 -16.76
CA ASN A 224 3.42 2.81 -17.41
C ASN A 224 4.07 1.80 -16.45
N SER A 225 4.13 2.10 -15.14
CA SER A 225 4.56 1.13 -14.13
C SER A 225 3.43 0.15 -13.86
N VAL A 226 3.66 -1.15 -13.99
CA VAL A 226 2.62 -2.18 -13.93
C VAL A 226 3.01 -3.28 -12.94
N VAL A 227 2.06 -3.65 -12.09
CA VAL A 227 2.16 -4.80 -11.20
C VAL A 227 0.92 -5.69 -11.35
N ILE A 228 1.08 -6.99 -11.10
CA ILE A 228 -0.02 -7.95 -11.05
C ILE A 228 -0.30 -8.27 -9.58
N HIS A 229 -1.53 -8.11 -9.13
CA HIS A 229 -1.96 -8.47 -7.79
C HIS A 229 -2.69 -9.81 -7.82
N LYS A 230 -2.07 -10.86 -7.25
CA LYS A 230 -2.53 -12.26 -7.33
C LYS A 230 -3.58 -12.61 -6.28
N MET A 231 -4.61 -11.78 -6.15
CA MET A 231 -5.74 -12.08 -5.27
C MET A 231 -6.58 -13.26 -5.80
N ALA A 232 -7.21 -13.98 -4.87
CA ALA A 232 -8.10 -15.11 -5.20
C ALA A 232 -9.31 -14.74 -6.07
N SER A 233 -9.75 -13.48 -6.06
CA SER A 233 -10.83 -12.96 -6.91
C SER A 233 -10.68 -11.47 -7.14
N ASN A 234 -11.06 -10.99 -8.33
CA ASN A 234 -11.10 -9.57 -8.66
C ASN A 234 -12.41 -8.90 -8.19
N ALA A 235 -12.69 -9.01 -6.90
CA ALA A 235 -13.91 -8.43 -6.31
C ALA A 235 -13.54 -7.53 -5.12
N GLY A 236 -14.08 -6.32 -5.11
CA GLY A 236 -13.94 -5.39 -3.98
C GLY A 236 -14.62 -5.92 -2.71
N SER A 237 -14.17 -5.46 -1.56
CA SER A 237 -14.79 -5.80 -0.28
C SER A 237 -16.18 -5.19 -0.17
N ASN A 238 -17.21 -6.01 0.11
CA ASN A 238 -18.58 -5.57 0.25
C ASN A 238 -19.31 -6.34 1.37
N ILE A 239 -19.55 -5.68 2.49
CA ILE A 239 -20.19 -6.29 3.65
C ILE A 239 -21.56 -6.90 3.35
N VAL A 240 -22.23 -6.47 2.28
CA VAL A 240 -23.58 -6.97 1.92
C VAL A 240 -23.55 -8.40 1.39
N ILE A 241 -22.47 -8.76 0.65
CA ILE A 241 -22.39 -10.02 -0.13
C ILE A 241 -21.18 -10.88 0.24
N ASP A 242 -20.19 -10.35 0.97
CA ASP A 242 -19.00 -11.11 1.36
C ASP A 242 -19.34 -12.36 2.18
N ALA A 243 -18.49 -13.38 2.06
CA ALA A 243 -18.59 -14.61 2.84
C ALA A 243 -18.66 -14.33 4.35
N ILE A 244 -19.47 -15.08 5.07
CA ILE A 244 -19.69 -14.91 6.53
C ILE A 244 -18.38 -14.94 7.30
N ALA A 245 -17.41 -15.78 6.92
CA ALA A 245 -16.11 -15.87 7.55
C ALA A 245 -15.29 -14.55 7.47
N ARG A 246 -15.54 -13.70 6.46
CA ARG A 246 -14.88 -12.39 6.32
C ARG A 246 -15.59 -11.27 7.08
N VAL A 247 -16.86 -11.45 7.46
CA VAL A 247 -17.67 -10.40 8.10
C VAL A 247 -17.00 -9.81 9.34
N PRO A 248 -16.37 -10.58 10.25
CA PRO A 248 -15.70 -9.99 11.43
C PRO A 248 -14.62 -8.95 11.10
N ARG A 249 -13.93 -9.06 9.97
CA ARG A 249 -12.91 -8.09 9.54
C ARG A 249 -13.48 -6.69 9.28
N TYR A 250 -14.76 -6.58 8.92
CA TYR A 250 -15.44 -5.28 8.73
C TYR A 250 -15.54 -4.43 9.99
N PHE A 251 -15.33 -5.04 11.19
CA PHE A 251 -15.13 -4.27 12.41
C PHE A 251 -14.03 -3.22 12.24
N TYR A 252 -12.89 -3.63 11.69
CA TYR A 252 -11.76 -2.72 11.44
C TYR A 252 -12.12 -1.65 10.40
N ALA A 253 -12.74 -2.02 9.28
CA ALA A 253 -13.15 -1.06 8.25
C ALA A 253 -14.00 0.08 8.84
N PHE A 254 -15.10 -0.26 9.55
CA PHE A 254 -15.97 0.77 10.13
C PHE A 254 -15.31 1.57 11.26
N ARG A 255 -14.42 0.96 12.04
CA ARG A 255 -13.64 1.68 13.07
C ARG A 255 -12.65 2.66 12.43
N ASN A 256 -11.90 2.20 11.48
CA ASN A 256 -10.81 2.94 10.85
C ASN A 256 -11.34 4.06 9.94
N ASP A 257 -12.40 3.79 9.16
CA ASP A 257 -13.05 4.81 8.33
C ASP A 257 -13.59 5.97 9.18
N LEU A 258 -14.18 5.70 10.36
CA LEU A 258 -14.62 6.77 11.26
C LEU A 258 -13.41 7.54 11.83
N CYS A 259 -12.34 6.86 12.16
CA CYS A 259 -11.11 7.51 12.63
C CYS A 259 -10.53 8.44 11.54
N THR A 260 -10.41 7.95 10.32
CA THR A 260 -9.96 8.74 9.16
C THR A 260 -10.87 9.93 8.91
N ALA A 261 -12.19 9.74 8.96
CA ALA A 261 -13.16 10.82 8.78
C ALA A 261 -13.00 11.91 9.86
N LYS A 262 -12.83 11.54 11.15
CA LYS A 262 -12.61 12.50 12.23
C LYS A 262 -11.34 13.34 12.02
N ARG A 263 -10.27 12.75 11.51
CA ARG A 263 -9.01 13.46 11.22
C ARG A 263 -9.16 14.46 10.06
N ARG A 264 -10.08 14.20 9.13
CA ARG A 264 -10.32 15.06 7.96
C ARG A 264 -11.38 16.13 8.18
N GLY A 265 -12.12 16.05 9.26
CA GLY A 265 -13.05 17.11 9.69
C GLY A 265 -14.54 16.74 9.64
N THR A 266 -15.38 17.67 10.06
CA THR A 266 -16.82 17.46 10.28
C THR A 266 -17.56 16.99 9.03
N LYS A 267 -17.22 17.51 7.85
CA LYS A 267 -17.84 17.12 6.58
C LYS A 267 -17.68 15.63 6.32
N GLU A 268 -16.45 15.10 6.52
CA GLU A 268 -16.14 13.68 6.29
C GLU A 268 -16.85 12.77 7.31
N VAL A 269 -17.01 13.24 8.54
CA VAL A 269 -17.80 12.54 9.56
C VAL A 269 -19.27 12.43 9.14
N ILE A 270 -19.86 13.49 8.60
CA ILE A 270 -21.24 13.46 8.08
C ILE A 270 -21.37 12.47 6.93
N ILE A 271 -20.43 12.51 5.98
CA ILE A 271 -20.38 11.56 4.84
C ILE A 271 -20.24 10.12 5.34
N TYR A 272 -19.37 9.87 6.33
CA TYR A 272 -19.22 8.56 6.94
C TYR A 272 -20.55 8.04 7.51
N PHE A 273 -21.26 8.85 8.32
CA PHE A 273 -22.54 8.41 8.90
C PHE A 273 -23.62 8.18 7.83
N ALA A 274 -23.69 9.02 6.80
CA ALA A 274 -24.60 8.80 5.68
C ALA A 274 -24.33 7.45 4.97
N ALA A 275 -23.06 7.16 4.68
CA ALA A 275 -22.62 5.90 4.09
C ALA A 275 -22.87 4.70 5.03
N PHE A 276 -22.63 4.86 6.33
CA PHE A 276 -22.88 3.85 7.36
C PHE A 276 -24.35 3.42 7.37
N PHE A 277 -25.28 4.38 7.49
CA PHE A 277 -26.72 4.08 7.50
C PHE A 277 -27.21 3.51 6.18
N LEU A 278 -26.69 3.99 5.03
CA LEU A 278 -26.98 3.42 3.73
C LEU A 278 -26.54 1.96 3.62
N ASN A 279 -25.36 1.63 4.14
CA ASN A 279 -24.85 0.25 4.16
C ASN A 279 -25.70 -0.63 5.10
N MET A 280 -26.14 -0.13 6.26
CA MET A 280 -27.08 -0.84 7.12
C MET A 280 -28.38 -1.19 6.38
N LEU A 281 -28.95 -0.22 5.67
CA LEU A 281 -30.16 -0.44 4.84
C LEU A 281 -29.90 -1.47 3.73
N ARG A 282 -28.76 -1.37 3.05
CA ARG A 282 -28.36 -2.35 2.03
C ARG A 282 -28.24 -3.76 2.61
N VAL A 283 -27.65 -3.92 3.80
CA VAL A 283 -27.56 -5.22 4.49
C VAL A 283 -28.95 -5.75 4.80
N LEU A 284 -29.85 -4.94 5.34
CA LEU A 284 -31.23 -5.34 5.65
C LEU A 284 -31.99 -5.82 4.41
N LEU A 285 -31.85 -5.09 3.30
CA LEU A 285 -32.64 -5.34 2.10
C LEU A 285 -32.01 -6.38 1.16
N LYS A 286 -30.68 -6.39 1.01
CA LYS A 286 -29.98 -7.14 -0.04
C LYS A 286 -29.16 -8.34 0.44
N SER A 287 -28.72 -8.39 1.73
CA SER A 287 -27.96 -9.55 2.20
C SER A 287 -28.84 -10.80 2.24
N LYS A 288 -28.34 -11.88 1.66
CA LYS A 288 -29.01 -13.17 1.62
C LYS A 288 -28.91 -13.93 2.94
N ASP A 289 -27.80 -13.71 3.68
CA ASP A 289 -27.45 -14.42 4.92
C ASP A 289 -26.83 -13.49 5.95
N GLY A 290 -26.70 -13.97 7.19
CA GLY A 290 -25.93 -13.33 8.26
C GLY A 290 -26.28 -11.88 8.58
N LYS A 291 -27.47 -11.38 8.24
CA LYS A 291 -27.86 -9.97 8.43
C LYS A 291 -27.58 -9.47 9.87
N LYS A 292 -27.92 -10.27 10.87
CA LYS A 292 -27.68 -9.93 12.28
C LYS A 292 -26.20 -9.74 12.58
N LEU A 293 -25.35 -10.68 12.14
CA LEU A 293 -23.89 -10.61 12.32
C LEU A 293 -23.31 -9.38 11.61
N ARG A 294 -23.70 -9.13 10.35
CA ARG A 294 -23.24 -7.99 9.55
C ARG A 294 -23.56 -6.66 10.26
N LEU A 295 -24.82 -6.47 10.68
CA LEU A 295 -25.26 -5.27 11.41
C LEU A 295 -24.53 -5.12 12.76
N GLN A 296 -24.37 -6.22 13.52
CA GLN A 296 -23.65 -6.19 14.78
C GLN A 296 -22.16 -5.80 14.58
N THR A 297 -21.51 -6.32 13.54
CA THR A 297 -20.12 -5.99 13.22
C THR A 297 -19.97 -4.52 12.83
N MET A 298 -20.85 -4.02 11.95
CA MET A 298 -20.88 -2.59 11.59
C MET A 298 -21.02 -1.71 12.83
N TRP A 299 -22.00 -2.02 13.68
CA TRP A 299 -22.29 -1.23 14.88
C TRP A 299 -21.14 -1.26 15.89
N LYS A 300 -20.54 -2.44 16.12
CA LYS A 300 -19.36 -2.59 17.00
C LYS A 300 -18.17 -1.78 16.47
N GLY A 301 -17.88 -1.86 15.18
CA GLY A 301 -16.80 -1.09 14.55
C GLY A 301 -17.02 0.42 14.68
N MET A 302 -18.21 0.91 14.31
CA MET A 302 -18.55 2.33 14.44
C MET A 302 -18.43 2.82 15.89
N ARG A 303 -18.99 2.10 16.87
CA ARG A 303 -18.87 2.47 18.30
C ARG A 303 -17.43 2.50 18.80
N ALA A 304 -16.61 1.53 18.38
CA ALA A 304 -15.18 1.53 18.68
C ALA A 304 -14.49 2.76 18.05
N GLY A 305 -14.82 3.11 16.81
CA GLY A 305 -14.29 4.28 16.10
C GLY A 305 -14.55 5.62 16.75
N VAL A 306 -15.64 5.74 17.55
CA VAL A 306 -15.92 6.99 18.30
C VAL A 306 -14.77 7.36 19.24
N LYS A 307 -14.23 6.37 19.98
CA LYS A 307 -13.14 6.56 20.95
C LYS A 307 -11.76 6.29 20.38
N PHE A 308 -11.68 5.66 19.21
CA PHE A 308 -10.41 5.28 18.59
C PHE A 308 -9.69 6.52 18.04
N ALA A 309 -8.55 6.85 18.63
CA ALA A 309 -7.72 8.01 18.29
C ALA A 309 -6.23 7.65 18.45
N PRO A 310 -5.71 6.72 17.62
CA PRO A 310 -4.29 6.35 17.68
C PRO A 310 -3.41 7.54 17.31
N GLU A 311 -2.20 7.58 17.82
CA GLU A 311 -1.23 8.62 17.49
C GLU A 311 -0.48 8.27 16.20
N ILE A 312 0.01 9.31 15.51
CA ILE A 312 0.93 9.17 14.38
C ILE A 312 2.34 9.27 14.94
N GLU A 313 3.17 8.28 14.66
CA GLU A 313 4.59 8.35 14.98
C GLU A 313 5.32 9.14 13.89
N TYR A 314 6.00 10.21 14.27
CA TYR A 314 6.87 11.00 13.42
C TYR A 314 8.32 10.54 13.58
N LEU A 315 9.04 10.54 12.47
CA LEU A 315 10.44 10.16 12.42
C LEU A 315 11.32 11.41 12.67
N THR A 316 12.34 11.24 13.48
CA THR A 316 13.29 12.33 13.86
C THR A 316 14.70 11.98 13.40
#